data_7e986f7e9c9df220be1509a0ce996e65
#
_entry.id   7e986f7e9c9df220be1509a0ce996e65
#
_cell.length_a   1.000
_cell.length_b   1.000
_cell.length_c   1.000
_cell.angle_alpha   90.00
_cell.angle_beta   90.00
_cell.angle_gamma   90.00
#
_symmetry.space_group_name_H-M   'P 1'
#
loop_
_entity.id
_entity.type
_entity.pdbx_description
1 polymer ?
#
loop_
_entity_poly.entity_id
_entity_poly.type
_entity_poly.pdbx_seq_one_letter_code
_entity_poly.pdbx_strand_id
1 'polypeptide(L)'
;PDLPMMLCSGGGGRMDYEMLKYFTEFWCSDDTDPYERIYIQWGLSKFFPAKTMSSHVTNWNRNTSVKFRTDVCSSCKLGFDIDLKSLSAEEYQFVKQAVSNYDLMKPVIFDGDLYRLVSPYEGNHCAINYVSKDQQRAVFFTFDLHPRYMEPLTNVRLQGLDPDRTYTVRETNLMPGKKSELACDGKQYSGD
;
A
#
# COMPACT_ATOMS: atom_id res chain seq x y z
N PRO A 1 -22.96 10.33 3.98
CA PRO A 1 -23.19 11.47 3.08
C PRO A 1 -23.07 11.01 1.62
N ASP A 2 -23.91 11.55 0.74
CA ASP A 2 -23.90 11.21 -0.69
C ASP A 2 -22.72 11.85 -1.42
N LEU A 3 -22.09 12.85 -0.81
CA LEU A 3 -20.89 13.51 -1.33
C LEU A 3 -19.64 12.97 -0.63
N PRO A 4 -18.67 12.41 -1.35
CA PRO A 4 -17.37 12.06 -0.78
C PRO A 4 -16.67 13.31 -0.23
N MET A 5 -16.29 13.26 1.06
CA MET A 5 -15.61 14.37 1.74
C MET A 5 -14.41 13.83 2.52
N MET A 6 -13.28 14.53 2.39
CA MET A 6 -12.08 14.27 3.17
C MET A 6 -11.97 15.24 4.33
N LEU A 7 -11.80 14.72 5.53
CA LEU A 7 -11.48 15.53 6.70
C LEU A 7 -9.97 15.78 6.75
N CYS A 8 -9.60 17.04 6.69
CA CYS A 8 -8.23 17.48 6.89
C CYS A 8 -8.20 18.63 7.89
N SER A 9 -7.35 18.55 8.88
CA SER A 9 -7.10 19.64 9.81
C SER A 9 -5.77 19.45 10.54
N GLY A 10 -4.70 19.99 9.98
CA GLY A 10 -3.36 19.86 10.52
C GLY A 10 -2.89 18.39 10.54
N GLY A 11 -3.04 17.68 9.43
CA GLY A 11 -2.77 16.24 9.35
C GLY A 11 -3.81 15.41 10.09
N GLY A 12 -3.43 14.25 10.64
CA GLY A 12 -4.32 13.29 11.30
C GLY A 12 -4.88 13.70 12.68
N GLY A 13 -4.71 14.94 13.10
CA GLY A 13 -5.06 15.39 14.47
C GLY A 13 -6.54 15.36 14.83
N ARG A 14 -7.44 15.17 13.86
CA ARG A 14 -8.89 15.11 14.06
C ARG A 14 -9.54 13.83 13.53
N MET A 15 -8.75 12.77 13.42
CA MET A 15 -9.29 11.46 13.03
C MET A 15 -10.02 10.84 14.24
N ASP A 16 -11.32 10.65 14.13
CA ASP A 16 -12.12 9.90 15.09
C ASP A 16 -13.32 9.21 14.41
N TYR A 17 -13.93 8.24 15.10
CA TYR A 17 -15.04 7.47 14.54
C TYR A 17 -16.33 8.30 14.37
N GLU A 18 -16.55 9.30 15.18
CA GLU A 18 -17.73 10.17 15.06
C GLU A 18 -17.72 10.95 13.75
N MET A 19 -16.53 11.37 13.31
CA MET A 19 -16.35 12.08 12.04
C MET A 19 -16.68 11.23 10.80
N LEU A 20 -16.63 9.90 10.89
CA LEU A 20 -17.03 9.01 9.78
C LEU A 20 -18.53 9.07 9.46
N LYS A 21 -19.35 9.71 10.31
CA LYS A 21 -20.74 10.02 9.98
C LYS A 21 -20.87 11.13 8.93
N TYR A 22 -19.86 11.99 8.82
CA TYR A 22 -19.87 13.18 7.98
C TYR A 22 -18.85 13.10 6.83
N PHE A 23 -17.74 12.44 7.07
CA PHE A 23 -16.62 12.35 6.14
C PHE A 23 -16.40 10.90 5.71
N THR A 24 -16.01 10.71 4.45
CA THR A 24 -15.74 9.38 3.89
C THR A 24 -14.30 8.95 4.10
N GLU A 25 -13.42 9.90 4.40
CA GLU A 25 -11.98 9.67 4.54
C GLU A 25 -11.28 10.78 5.33
N PHE A 26 -10.06 10.48 5.75
CA PHE A 26 -9.19 11.37 6.48
C PHE A 26 -7.90 11.63 5.74
N TRP A 27 -7.40 12.86 5.81
CA TRP A 27 -6.01 13.18 5.53
C TRP A 27 -5.16 12.76 6.74
N CYS A 28 -4.43 11.65 6.60
CA CYS A 28 -3.79 10.97 7.73
C CYS A 28 -2.63 11.77 8.35
N SER A 29 -1.89 12.51 7.54
CA SER A 29 -0.75 13.31 7.97
C SER A 29 -0.30 14.23 6.84
N ASP A 30 0.18 15.43 7.20
CA ASP A 30 0.87 16.35 6.27
C ASP A 30 2.27 15.84 5.91
N ASP A 31 2.81 14.90 6.69
CA ASP A 31 4.02 14.19 6.31
C ASP A 31 3.70 13.14 5.24
N THR A 32 4.13 13.41 4.02
CA THR A 32 3.95 12.54 2.85
C THR A 32 5.24 11.84 2.44
N ASP A 33 6.30 11.92 3.26
CA ASP A 33 7.50 11.11 3.06
C ASP A 33 7.14 9.62 3.05
N PRO A 34 7.48 8.85 2.02
CA PRO A 34 7.01 7.48 1.88
C PRO A 34 7.52 6.55 2.99
N TYR A 35 8.68 6.80 3.57
CA TYR A 35 9.16 6.01 4.71
C TYR A 35 8.35 6.32 5.96
N GLU A 36 8.09 7.58 6.26
CA GLU A 36 7.26 7.99 7.39
C GLU A 36 5.82 7.51 7.22
N ARG A 37 5.30 7.54 5.98
CA ARG A 37 3.95 7.03 5.68
C ARG A 37 3.79 5.54 5.97
N ILE A 38 4.82 4.72 5.84
CA ILE A 38 4.74 3.31 6.24
C ILE A 38 4.42 3.20 7.75
N TYR A 39 5.09 3.97 8.60
CA TYR A 39 4.83 3.99 10.05
C TYR A 39 3.47 4.58 10.38
N ILE A 40 3.10 5.69 9.77
CA ILE A 40 1.82 6.38 9.96
C ILE A 40 0.66 5.44 9.57
N GLN A 41 0.71 4.85 8.39
CA GLN A 41 -0.33 3.95 7.88
C GLN A 41 -0.42 2.66 8.70
N TRP A 42 0.72 2.10 9.12
CA TRP A 42 0.74 0.96 10.02
C TRP A 42 0.04 1.27 11.35
N GLY A 43 0.40 2.38 11.99
CA GLY A 43 -0.18 2.81 13.25
C GLY A 43 -1.69 3.04 13.15
N LEU A 44 -2.12 3.82 12.15
CA LEU A 44 -3.53 4.15 11.93
C LEU A 44 -4.37 2.93 11.53
N SER A 45 -3.78 1.97 10.82
CA SER A 45 -4.48 0.72 10.43
C SER A 45 -4.97 -0.11 11.61
N LYS A 46 -4.50 0.17 12.83
CA LYS A 46 -5.00 -0.47 14.07
C LYS A 46 -6.39 0.03 14.45
N PHE A 47 -6.79 1.19 13.96
CA PHE A 47 -8.02 1.88 14.32
C PHE A 47 -8.93 2.12 13.12
N PHE A 48 -8.37 2.36 11.94
CA PHE A 48 -9.13 2.79 10.76
C PHE A 48 -8.89 1.86 9.57
N PRO A 49 -9.93 1.50 8.81
CA PRO A 49 -9.78 0.69 7.59
C PRO A 49 -9.11 1.51 6.48
N ALA A 50 -8.38 0.82 5.59
CA ALA A 50 -7.62 1.43 4.50
C ALA A 50 -8.44 2.40 3.63
N LYS A 51 -9.72 2.10 3.40
CA LYS A 51 -10.62 2.95 2.60
C LYS A 51 -10.90 4.32 3.18
N THR A 52 -10.62 4.54 4.47
CA THR A 52 -10.80 5.84 5.13
C THR A 52 -9.49 6.61 5.26
N MET A 53 -8.37 6.03 4.88
CA MET A 53 -7.03 6.60 5.04
C MET A 53 -6.49 7.09 3.70
N SER A 54 -6.55 8.40 3.43
CA SER A 54 -5.97 8.98 2.22
C SER A 54 -4.45 8.99 2.28
N SER A 55 -3.82 8.55 1.20
CA SER A 55 -2.38 8.53 1.03
C SER A 55 -2.01 8.98 -0.38
N HIS A 56 -1.29 10.11 -0.48
CA HIS A 56 -0.97 10.72 -1.76
C HIS A 56 0.52 10.58 -2.09
N VAL A 57 0.78 10.24 -3.34
CA VAL A 57 2.11 10.31 -3.95
C VAL A 57 2.45 11.78 -4.14
N THR A 58 3.57 12.23 -3.57
CA THR A 58 4.06 13.59 -3.67
C THR A 58 5.51 13.62 -4.16
N ASN A 59 6.04 14.79 -4.48
CA ASN A 59 7.42 14.95 -4.95
C ASN A 59 8.23 16.00 -4.16
N TRP A 60 7.70 16.50 -3.05
CA TRP A 60 8.37 17.54 -2.24
C TRP A 60 9.09 17.05 -0.99
N ASN A 61 9.09 15.75 -0.77
CA ASN A 61 9.78 15.11 0.35
C ASN A 61 11.08 14.42 -0.09
N ARG A 62 11.51 13.41 0.66
CA ARG A 62 12.68 12.60 0.36
C ARG A 62 12.65 12.09 -1.09
N ASN A 63 13.76 12.23 -1.78
CA ASN A 63 13.87 11.76 -3.16
C ASN A 63 13.92 10.23 -3.19
N THR A 64 12.78 9.62 -3.53
CA THR A 64 12.60 8.19 -3.73
C THR A 64 11.99 7.93 -5.11
N SER A 65 12.07 6.69 -5.58
CA SER A 65 11.44 6.34 -6.86
C SER A 65 9.93 6.58 -6.82
N VAL A 66 9.34 6.94 -7.96
CA VAL A 66 7.88 7.06 -8.09
C VAL A 66 7.20 5.73 -7.80
N LYS A 67 7.85 4.59 -8.14
CA LYS A 67 7.36 3.25 -7.79
C LYS A 67 7.20 3.08 -6.28
N PHE A 68 8.25 3.38 -5.50
CA PHE A 68 8.20 3.20 -4.04
C PHE A 68 7.10 4.06 -3.41
N ARG A 69 7.02 5.34 -3.79
CA ARG A 69 5.96 6.25 -3.32
C ARG A 69 4.56 5.73 -3.65
N THR A 70 4.37 5.25 -4.88
CA THR A 70 3.09 4.72 -5.35
C THR A 70 2.71 3.43 -4.61
N ASP A 71 3.65 2.51 -4.41
CA ASP A 71 3.38 1.26 -3.71
C ASP A 71 3.01 1.48 -2.24
N VAL A 72 3.71 2.41 -1.55
CA VAL A 72 3.35 2.81 -0.18
C VAL A 72 1.93 3.39 -0.13
N CYS A 73 1.61 4.32 -1.02
CA CYS A 73 0.29 4.95 -1.05
C CYS A 73 -0.83 3.98 -1.45
N SER A 74 -0.51 2.98 -2.27
CA SER A 74 -1.47 1.96 -2.72
C SER A 74 -1.94 1.03 -1.60
N SER A 75 -1.24 0.98 -0.47
CA SER A 75 -1.70 0.18 0.68
C SER A 75 -2.89 0.80 1.43
N CYS A 76 -3.30 2.01 1.04
CA CYS A 76 -4.45 2.74 1.56
C CYS A 76 -5.28 3.32 0.41
N LYS A 77 -5.94 4.45 0.60
CA LYS A 77 -6.67 5.17 -0.46
C LYS A 77 -5.69 6.01 -1.27
N LEU A 78 -5.24 5.46 -2.39
CA LEU A 78 -4.25 6.08 -3.29
C LEU A 78 -4.77 7.39 -3.88
N GLY A 79 -3.93 8.42 -3.81
CA GLY A 79 -4.08 9.68 -4.55
C GLY A 79 -2.72 10.16 -5.08
N PHE A 80 -2.77 11.13 -5.96
CA PHE A 80 -1.58 11.78 -6.52
C PHE A 80 -1.69 13.29 -6.33
N ASP A 81 -0.65 13.86 -5.75
CA ASP A 81 -0.46 15.29 -5.56
C ASP A 81 0.95 15.66 -6.05
N ILE A 82 1.12 15.54 -7.35
CA ILE A 82 2.36 15.77 -8.08
C ILE A 82 2.11 16.56 -9.36
N ASP A 83 3.09 17.32 -9.81
CA ASP A 83 3.07 17.85 -11.16
C ASP A 83 3.39 16.76 -12.17
N LEU A 84 2.39 16.30 -12.90
CA LEU A 84 2.55 15.26 -13.92
C LEU A 84 3.54 15.64 -15.02
N LYS A 85 3.77 16.94 -15.25
CA LYS A 85 4.74 17.44 -16.25
C LYS A 85 6.20 17.25 -15.77
N SER A 86 6.41 17.06 -14.47
CA SER A 86 7.74 16.79 -13.91
C SER A 86 8.17 15.34 -14.06
N LEU A 87 7.26 14.44 -14.42
CA LEU A 87 7.55 13.03 -14.63
C LEU A 87 8.24 12.79 -15.97
N SER A 88 9.21 11.90 -15.98
CA SER A 88 9.73 11.34 -17.24
C SER A 88 8.64 10.54 -17.98
N ALA A 89 8.84 10.30 -19.26
CA ALA A 89 7.90 9.51 -20.06
C ALA A 89 7.70 8.09 -19.48
N GLU A 90 8.77 7.50 -18.94
CA GLU A 90 8.75 6.18 -18.30
C GLU A 90 7.94 6.20 -16.99
N GLU A 91 8.19 7.18 -16.12
CA GLU A 91 7.43 7.37 -14.86
C GLU A 91 5.95 7.66 -15.13
N TYR A 92 5.63 8.45 -16.15
CA TYR A 92 4.25 8.70 -16.54
C TYR A 92 3.52 7.42 -16.97
N GLN A 93 4.18 6.57 -17.77
CA GLN A 93 3.63 5.27 -18.16
C GLN A 93 3.46 4.35 -16.95
N PHE A 94 4.44 4.35 -16.04
CA PHE A 94 4.35 3.61 -14.78
C PHE A 94 3.12 4.05 -13.96
N VAL A 95 2.94 5.35 -13.74
CA VAL A 95 1.81 5.88 -12.96
C VAL A 95 0.46 5.47 -13.58
N LYS A 96 0.32 5.55 -14.90
CA LYS A 96 -0.89 5.08 -15.59
C LYS A 96 -1.17 3.60 -15.33
N GLN A 97 -0.14 2.75 -15.45
CA GLN A 97 -0.28 1.32 -15.19
C GLN A 97 -0.58 1.05 -13.71
N ALA A 98 0.07 1.76 -12.80
CA ALA A 98 -0.13 1.61 -11.36
C ALA A 98 -1.56 1.97 -10.94
N VAL A 99 -2.15 3.00 -11.50
CA VAL A 99 -3.57 3.35 -11.27
C VAL A 99 -4.49 2.21 -11.75
N SER A 100 -4.23 1.66 -12.93
CA SER A 100 -5.02 0.52 -13.44
C SER A 100 -4.88 -0.72 -12.56
N ASN A 101 -3.67 -1.01 -12.07
CA ASN A 101 -3.41 -2.11 -11.13
C ASN A 101 -4.13 -1.85 -9.80
N TYR A 102 -4.08 -0.60 -9.31
CA TYR A 102 -4.74 -0.23 -8.06
C TYR A 102 -6.26 -0.44 -8.14
N ASP A 103 -6.90 -0.12 -9.26
CA ASP A 103 -8.33 -0.36 -9.46
C ASP A 103 -8.71 -1.84 -9.34
N LEU A 104 -7.81 -2.76 -9.72
CA LEU A 104 -7.99 -4.20 -9.56
C LEU A 104 -7.76 -4.64 -8.10
N MET A 105 -6.82 -4.03 -7.39
CA MET A 105 -6.47 -4.34 -6.00
C MET A 105 -7.41 -3.70 -4.98
N LYS A 106 -7.93 -2.52 -5.30
CA LYS A 106 -8.74 -1.67 -4.41
C LYS A 106 -9.89 -2.41 -3.69
N PRO A 107 -10.69 -3.27 -4.34
CA PRO A 107 -11.74 -4.02 -3.63
C PRO A 107 -11.20 -4.93 -2.53
N VAL A 108 -10.02 -5.53 -2.73
CA VAL A 108 -9.38 -6.38 -1.71
C VAL A 108 -8.84 -5.52 -0.57
N ILE A 109 -8.21 -4.39 -0.87
CA ILE A 109 -7.65 -3.47 0.13
C ILE A 109 -8.76 -2.82 0.98
N PHE A 110 -9.89 -2.45 0.37
CA PHE A 110 -10.94 -1.70 1.04
C PHE A 110 -11.91 -2.57 1.85
N ASP A 111 -12.22 -3.75 1.35
CA ASP A 111 -13.27 -4.59 1.89
C ASP A 111 -12.76 -5.94 2.42
N GLY A 112 -11.49 -6.27 2.16
CA GLY A 112 -10.84 -7.46 2.68
C GLY A 112 -10.39 -7.32 4.14
N ASP A 113 -9.81 -8.40 4.66
CA ASP A 113 -9.21 -8.45 5.99
C ASP A 113 -7.73 -8.10 5.92
N LEU A 114 -7.28 -7.23 6.83
CA LEU A 114 -5.87 -6.82 6.96
C LEU A 114 -5.13 -7.71 7.95
N TYR A 115 -4.03 -8.29 7.50
CA TYR A 115 -3.04 -9.00 8.32
C TYR A 115 -1.74 -8.20 8.35
N ARG A 116 -1.29 -7.80 9.53
CA ARG A 116 -0.02 -7.11 9.77
C ARG A 116 1.04 -8.16 10.11
N LEU A 117 1.92 -8.45 9.17
CA LEU A 117 2.81 -9.61 9.23
C LEU A 117 4.17 -9.28 9.84
N VAL A 118 4.75 -8.13 9.47
CA VAL A 118 6.05 -7.68 9.98
C VAL A 118 5.95 -6.20 10.32
N SER A 119 6.21 -5.87 11.57
CA SER A 119 6.11 -4.50 12.08
C SER A 119 7.31 -3.65 11.65
N PRO A 120 7.11 -2.43 11.12
CA PRO A 120 8.20 -1.52 10.79
C PRO A 120 8.95 -1.00 12.03
N TYR A 121 8.39 -1.19 13.24
CA TYR A 121 9.03 -0.80 14.50
C TYR A 121 9.99 -1.86 15.05
N GLU A 122 10.00 -3.08 14.49
CA GLU A 122 10.80 -4.19 14.99
C GLU A 122 12.05 -4.49 14.14
N GLY A 123 12.26 -3.74 13.05
CA GLY A 123 13.41 -3.95 12.18
C GLY A 123 13.40 -3.08 10.94
N ASN A 124 14.12 -3.52 9.92
CA ASN A 124 14.28 -2.80 8.65
C ASN A 124 13.27 -3.22 7.58
N HIS A 125 12.23 -3.95 7.96
CA HIS A 125 11.27 -4.53 7.04
C HIS A 125 9.84 -4.29 7.53
N CYS A 126 8.92 -4.07 6.60
CA CYS A 126 7.49 -4.00 6.88
C CYS A 126 6.73 -4.88 5.90
N ALA A 127 5.75 -5.64 6.39
CA ALA A 127 4.91 -6.47 5.54
C ALA A 127 3.47 -6.50 6.02
N ILE A 128 2.54 -6.30 5.09
CA ILE A 128 1.09 -6.38 5.31
C ILE A 128 0.43 -7.18 4.19
N ASN A 129 -0.66 -7.84 4.50
CA ASN A 129 -1.45 -8.59 3.55
C ASN A 129 -2.94 -8.27 3.71
N TYR A 130 -3.61 -7.98 2.61
CA TYR A 130 -5.07 -7.88 2.53
C TYR A 130 -5.61 -9.12 1.85
N VAL A 131 -6.64 -9.73 2.41
CA VAL A 131 -7.28 -10.92 1.83
C VAL A 131 -8.76 -10.63 1.62
N SER A 132 -9.28 -10.93 0.43
CA SER A 132 -10.70 -10.78 0.13
C SER A 132 -11.55 -11.70 1.03
N LYS A 133 -12.79 -11.30 1.33
CA LYS A 133 -13.69 -12.04 2.22
C LYS A 133 -13.97 -13.49 1.78
N ASP A 134 -13.92 -13.73 0.48
CA ASP A 134 -14.05 -15.06 -0.13
C ASP A 134 -12.73 -15.83 -0.20
N GLN A 135 -11.65 -15.25 0.30
CA GLN A 135 -10.29 -15.80 0.28
C GLN A 135 -9.79 -16.21 -1.11
N GLN A 136 -10.36 -15.63 -2.18
CA GLN A 136 -9.91 -15.93 -3.55
C GLN A 136 -8.72 -15.08 -4.01
N ARG A 137 -8.55 -13.91 -3.39
CA ARG A 137 -7.52 -12.93 -3.76
C ARG A 137 -6.86 -12.34 -2.54
N ALA A 138 -5.58 -12.08 -2.67
CA ALA A 138 -4.82 -11.32 -1.68
C ALA A 138 -3.98 -10.23 -2.36
N VAL A 139 -3.69 -9.17 -1.62
CA VAL A 139 -2.75 -8.12 -2.02
C VAL A 139 -1.72 -7.99 -0.92
N PHE A 140 -0.49 -8.32 -1.26
CA PHE A 140 0.64 -8.32 -0.33
C PHE A 140 1.54 -7.12 -0.62
N PHE A 141 1.84 -6.35 0.42
CA PHE A 141 2.82 -5.26 0.38
C PHE A 141 4.00 -5.61 1.29
N THR A 142 5.19 -5.40 0.76
CA THR A 142 6.43 -5.58 1.51
C THR A 142 7.39 -4.44 1.19
N PHE A 143 8.02 -3.88 2.23
CA PHE A 143 8.88 -2.72 2.12
C PHE A 143 10.18 -2.95 2.90
N ASP A 144 11.32 -2.77 2.23
CA ASP A 144 12.62 -2.68 2.89
C ASP A 144 12.90 -1.22 3.24
N LEU A 145 13.02 -0.93 4.52
CA LEU A 145 13.13 0.44 5.04
C LEU A 145 14.57 0.94 5.01
N HIS A 146 15.50 0.10 5.42
CA HIS A 146 16.93 0.41 5.48
C HIS A 146 17.74 -0.84 5.10
N PRO A 147 17.73 -1.25 3.81
CA PRO A 147 18.43 -2.45 3.38
C PRO A 147 19.94 -2.33 3.66
N ARG A 148 20.51 -3.36 4.28
CA ARG A 148 21.93 -3.45 4.57
C ARG A 148 22.61 -4.41 3.60
N TYR A 149 23.87 -4.15 3.29
CA TYR A 149 24.65 -5.04 2.43
C TYR A 149 24.70 -6.45 3.04
N MET A 150 24.37 -7.46 2.24
CA MET A 150 24.31 -8.88 2.63
C MET A 150 23.35 -9.21 3.79
N GLU A 151 22.38 -8.34 4.10
CA GLU A 151 21.32 -8.69 5.04
C GLU A 151 20.45 -9.83 4.44
N PRO A 152 20.24 -10.93 5.18
CA PRO A 152 19.41 -12.02 4.67
C PRO A 152 17.97 -11.54 4.47
N LEU A 153 17.38 -11.89 3.33
CA LEU A 153 15.95 -11.66 3.11
C LEU A 153 15.15 -12.51 4.10
N THR A 154 14.25 -11.86 4.83
CA THR A 154 13.36 -12.55 5.76
C THR A 154 12.18 -13.15 4.99
N ASN A 155 11.96 -14.45 5.15
CA ASN A 155 10.75 -15.08 4.64
C ASN A 155 9.54 -14.56 5.41
N VAL A 156 8.51 -14.13 4.69
CA VAL A 156 7.25 -13.68 5.27
C VAL A 156 6.18 -14.72 4.99
N ARG A 157 5.57 -15.27 6.06
CA ARG A 157 4.42 -16.14 5.93
C ARG A 157 3.15 -15.30 5.80
N LEU A 158 2.42 -15.49 4.72
CA LEU A 158 1.13 -14.84 4.53
C LEU A 158 0.10 -15.44 5.50
N GLN A 159 -0.92 -14.67 5.82
CA GLN A 159 -2.01 -15.08 6.72
C GLN A 159 -3.36 -14.81 6.05
N GLY A 160 -4.39 -15.56 6.46
CA GLY A 160 -5.76 -15.38 6.03
C GLY A 160 -6.12 -16.02 4.69
N LEU A 161 -5.18 -16.71 4.05
CA LEU A 161 -5.43 -17.47 2.85
C LEU A 161 -6.18 -18.78 3.19
N ASP A 162 -6.92 -19.33 2.22
CA ASP A 162 -7.60 -20.62 2.34
C ASP A 162 -6.56 -21.74 2.12
N PRO A 163 -6.30 -22.62 3.11
CA PRO A 163 -5.30 -23.68 2.99
C PRO A 163 -5.60 -24.68 1.88
N ASP A 164 -6.88 -24.86 1.53
CA ASP A 164 -7.31 -25.80 0.51
C ASP A 164 -7.21 -25.24 -0.93
N ARG A 165 -6.73 -23.99 -1.07
CA ARG A 165 -6.60 -23.32 -2.36
C ARG A 165 -5.15 -23.18 -2.81
N THR A 166 -4.99 -23.06 -4.12
CA THR A 166 -3.71 -22.73 -4.75
C THR A 166 -3.77 -21.30 -5.28
N TYR A 167 -2.76 -20.50 -4.96
CA TYR A 167 -2.63 -19.11 -5.36
C TYR A 167 -1.45 -18.93 -6.31
N THR A 168 -1.66 -18.14 -7.35
CA THR A 168 -0.56 -17.70 -8.22
C THR A 168 -0.06 -16.34 -7.75
N VAL A 169 1.22 -16.25 -7.38
CA VAL A 169 1.87 -15.00 -6.99
C VAL A 169 2.29 -14.22 -8.23
N ARG A 170 2.03 -12.92 -8.25
CA ARG A 170 2.51 -12.01 -9.29
C ARG A 170 2.93 -10.69 -8.69
N GLU A 171 4.12 -10.23 -9.04
CA GLU A 171 4.54 -8.86 -8.75
C GLU A 171 3.80 -7.90 -9.70
N THR A 172 3.23 -6.84 -9.12
CA THR A 172 2.57 -5.75 -9.85
C THR A 172 3.41 -4.47 -9.78
N ASN A 173 2.99 -3.42 -10.48
CA ASN A 173 3.66 -2.12 -10.47
C ASN A 173 5.14 -2.19 -10.85
N LEU A 174 5.49 -3.03 -11.82
CA LEU A 174 6.83 -3.03 -12.41
C LEU A 174 7.03 -1.78 -13.28
N MET A 175 8.21 -1.21 -13.23
CA MET A 175 8.59 -0.14 -14.16
C MET A 175 8.51 -0.64 -15.61
N PRO A 176 8.16 0.21 -16.58
CA PRO A 176 8.05 -0.18 -17.97
C PRO A 176 9.29 -0.91 -18.48
N GLY A 177 9.08 -2.05 -19.15
CA GLY A 177 10.15 -2.89 -19.67
C GLY A 177 10.92 -3.72 -18.64
N LYS A 178 10.64 -3.58 -17.34
CA LYS A 178 11.23 -4.42 -16.28
C LYS A 178 10.44 -5.69 -16.08
N LYS A 179 11.16 -6.73 -15.65
CA LYS A 179 10.58 -8.01 -15.22
C LYS A 179 10.78 -8.14 -13.72
N SER A 180 9.93 -8.93 -13.08
CA SER A 180 10.09 -9.28 -11.67
C SER A 180 11.41 -10.02 -11.42
N GLU A 181 12.09 -9.62 -10.36
CA GLU A 181 13.27 -10.32 -9.82
C GLU A 181 12.89 -11.27 -8.67
N LEU A 182 11.61 -11.27 -8.27
CA LEU A 182 11.14 -12.13 -7.20
C LEU A 182 11.08 -13.59 -7.65
N ALA A 183 11.73 -14.46 -6.88
CA ALA A 183 11.77 -15.89 -7.16
C ALA A 183 10.37 -16.56 -7.15
N CYS A 184 9.39 -15.93 -6.51
CA CYS A 184 8.01 -16.41 -6.42
C CYS A 184 7.11 -15.92 -7.57
N ASP A 185 7.53 -14.95 -8.38
CA ASP A 185 6.70 -14.41 -9.45
C ASP A 185 6.31 -15.49 -10.48
N GLY A 186 5.03 -15.54 -10.82
CA GLY A 186 4.45 -16.54 -11.73
C GLY A 186 4.30 -17.94 -11.14
N LYS A 187 4.73 -18.19 -9.90
CA LYS A 187 4.64 -19.52 -9.26
C LYS A 187 3.34 -19.68 -8.48
N GLN A 188 3.01 -20.94 -8.22
CA GLN A 188 1.86 -21.36 -7.45
C GLN A 188 2.27 -21.87 -6.07
N TYR A 189 1.49 -21.53 -5.05
CA TYR A 189 1.67 -21.93 -3.66
C TYR A 189 0.30 -22.29 -3.07
N SER A 190 0.30 -23.23 -2.12
CA SER A 190 -0.89 -23.47 -1.28
C SER A 190 -1.16 -22.29 -0.35
N GLY A 191 -2.34 -22.24 0.23
CA GLY A 191 -2.71 -21.18 1.18
C GLY A 191 -2.19 -21.38 2.61
N ASP A 192 -1.50 -22.51 2.90
CA ASP A 192 -0.90 -22.84 4.21
C ASP A 192 0.52 -22.29 4.41
#